data_8adc4501230331361620f8e550824fb4
#
_entry.id   8adc4501230331361620f8e550824fb4
#
_cell.length_a   1.000
_cell.length_b   1.000
_cell.length_c   1.000
_cell.angle_alpha   90.00
_cell.angle_beta   90.00
_cell.angle_gamma   90.00
#
_symmetry.space_group_name_H-M   'P 1'
#
loop_
_entity.id
_entity.type
_entity.pdbx_description
1 polymer ?
#
loop_
_entity_poly.entity_id
_entity_poly.type
_entity_poly.pdbx_seq_one_letter_code
_entity_poly.pdbx_strand_id
1 'polypeptide(L)'
;MAQGSLVQESEGTLMSHVVLPVAYFAPVSYYAVLYAGEEVVIEANEHYTKQTLRTRCIIATDQGPQTLSVNVEKGNKLKMPIREVHLSNHGDWQRQHLYSLATYYGNSPFYEYYIDDLREVFLYGHDGTLFGMNEALRQHICREIGFEPKIRYSEQWMGTLDCITPNGLFRSDAPSLPLGSMKIPPYYQVACVGGRQQFMADVSILDLLFNMGPESILILEKIVKGTS
;
A
#
# COMPACT_ATOMS: atom_id res chain seq x y z
N MET A 1 -38.45 13.95 36.44
CA MET A 1 -37.39 12.97 36.70
C MET A 1 -37.37 12.04 35.50
N ALA A 2 -36.47 12.29 34.57
CA ALA A 2 -36.23 11.41 33.44
C ALA A 2 -34.73 11.04 33.48
N GLN A 3 -34.48 9.78 33.79
CA GLN A 3 -33.12 9.22 33.79
C GLN A 3 -32.66 9.03 32.35
N GLY A 4 -31.63 9.77 31.98
CA GLY A 4 -30.88 9.57 30.73
C GLY A 4 -30.05 8.30 30.84
N SER A 5 -30.38 7.33 29.99
CA SER A 5 -29.58 6.16 29.75
C SER A 5 -28.31 6.58 28.97
N LEU A 6 -27.16 6.51 29.62
CA LEU A 6 -25.85 6.56 28.97
C LEU A 6 -25.67 5.28 28.19
N VAL A 7 -25.75 5.38 26.88
CA VAL A 7 -25.30 4.33 25.97
C VAL A 7 -23.77 4.34 26.02
N GLN A 8 -23.21 3.30 26.62
CA GLN A 8 -21.78 3.01 26.49
C GLN A 8 -21.49 2.72 25.00
N GLU A 9 -20.75 3.61 24.37
CA GLU A 9 -20.13 3.32 23.08
C GLU A 9 -19.09 2.21 23.30
N SER A 10 -19.38 1.05 22.75
CA SER A 10 -18.49 -0.10 22.76
C SER A 10 -17.28 0.17 21.87
N GLU A 11 -16.11 0.07 22.46
CA GLU A 11 -14.81 0.03 21.81
C GLU A 11 -14.81 -1.01 20.69
N GLY A 12 -14.29 -0.63 19.51
CA GLY A 12 -14.04 -1.53 18.39
C GLY A 12 -15.01 -1.39 17.23
N THR A 13 -15.26 -0.18 16.73
CA THR A 13 -15.98 -0.01 15.44
C THR A 13 -15.09 -0.50 14.32
N LEU A 14 -15.20 -1.78 13.96
CA LEU A 14 -14.76 -2.30 12.67
C LEU A 14 -15.38 -1.44 11.56
N MET A 15 -14.54 -0.91 10.67
CA MET A 15 -14.99 -0.06 9.57
C MET A 15 -15.86 -0.87 8.62
N SER A 16 -17.17 -0.64 8.65
CA SER A 16 -18.16 -1.47 7.95
C SER A 16 -18.07 -1.39 6.41
N HIS A 17 -17.54 -0.29 5.84
CA HIS A 17 -17.34 -0.14 4.40
C HIS A 17 -16.20 0.85 4.14
N VAL A 18 -15.05 0.33 3.70
CA VAL A 18 -13.91 1.15 3.30
C VAL A 18 -13.71 1.03 1.80
N VAL A 19 -13.56 2.17 1.12
CA VAL A 19 -13.21 2.21 -0.30
C VAL A 19 -11.76 2.65 -0.44
N LEU A 20 -10.94 1.84 -1.11
CA LEU A 20 -9.53 2.08 -1.36
C LEU A 20 -9.24 2.21 -2.86
N PRO A 21 -8.33 3.09 -3.29
CA PRO A 21 -7.84 3.08 -4.66
C PRO A 21 -6.95 1.86 -4.89
N VAL A 22 -6.73 1.48 -6.14
CA VAL A 22 -5.59 0.59 -6.46
C VAL A 22 -4.29 1.27 -6.10
N ALA A 23 -3.31 0.52 -5.61
CA ALA A 23 -2.07 1.12 -5.15
C ALA A 23 -0.86 0.24 -5.46
N TYR A 24 0.21 0.87 -5.94
CA TYR A 24 1.48 0.24 -6.25
C TYR A 24 2.32 0.07 -4.99
N PHE A 25 2.58 -1.16 -4.57
CA PHE A 25 3.30 -1.46 -3.33
C PHE A 25 2.91 -0.52 -2.19
N ALA A 26 1.59 -0.48 -1.93
CA ALA A 26 0.97 0.46 -1.02
C ALA A 26 1.67 0.54 0.35
N PRO A 27 1.47 1.63 1.10
CA PRO A 27 2.06 1.79 2.42
C PRO A 27 1.49 0.79 3.44
N VAL A 28 2.19 0.62 4.55
CA VAL A 28 1.81 -0.29 5.64
C VAL A 28 0.40 -0.01 6.14
N SER A 29 0.01 1.27 6.27
CA SER A 29 -1.33 1.69 6.69
C SER A 29 -2.43 1.19 5.75
N TYR A 30 -2.19 1.14 4.46
CA TYR A 30 -3.14 0.59 3.49
C TYR A 30 -3.42 -0.89 3.76
N TYR A 31 -2.36 -1.68 4.04
CA TYR A 31 -2.51 -3.10 4.37
C TYR A 31 -3.12 -3.32 5.75
N ALA A 32 -2.91 -2.40 6.70
CA ALA A 32 -3.61 -2.43 7.97
C ALA A 32 -5.13 -2.26 7.80
N VAL A 33 -5.57 -1.41 6.84
CA VAL A 33 -6.99 -1.28 6.49
C VAL A 33 -7.52 -2.53 5.80
N LEU A 34 -6.76 -3.13 4.89
CA LEU A 34 -7.14 -4.41 4.27
C LEU A 34 -7.29 -5.53 5.30
N TYR A 35 -6.43 -5.53 6.31
CA TYR A 35 -6.46 -6.52 7.40
C TYR A 35 -7.65 -6.32 8.34
N ALA A 36 -8.00 -5.06 8.64
CA ALA A 36 -9.07 -4.73 9.59
C ALA A 36 -10.49 -4.76 8.99
N GLY A 37 -10.60 -4.59 7.67
CA GLY A 37 -11.90 -4.42 7.01
C GLY A 37 -12.71 -5.72 6.98
N GLU A 38 -13.99 -5.67 7.41
CA GLU A 38 -14.92 -6.78 7.19
C GLU A 38 -15.19 -7.01 5.70
N GLU A 39 -15.33 -5.92 4.94
CA GLU A 39 -15.36 -5.87 3.49
C GLU A 39 -14.69 -4.60 3.01
N VAL A 40 -13.73 -4.72 2.11
CA VAL A 40 -13.04 -3.59 1.49
C VAL A 40 -13.41 -3.50 0.02
N VAL A 41 -13.82 -2.31 -0.42
CA VAL A 41 -14.09 -2.02 -1.83
C VAL A 41 -12.85 -1.42 -2.45
N ILE A 42 -12.33 -2.04 -3.51
CA ILE A 42 -11.31 -1.43 -4.36
C ILE A 42 -12.00 -0.63 -5.47
N GLU A 43 -11.69 0.66 -5.56
CA GLU A 43 -12.23 1.54 -6.60
C GLU A 43 -11.63 1.17 -7.97
N ALA A 44 -12.46 0.57 -8.80
CA ALA A 44 -12.05 0.05 -10.09
C ALA A 44 -12.54 0.90 -11.28
N ASN A 45 -13.36 1.93 -11.00
CA ASN A 45 -13.97 2.81 -12.01
C ASN A 45 -13.48 4.26 -11.91
N GLU A 46 -12.40 4.48 -11.15
CA GLU A 46 -11.77 5.79 -11.10
C GLU A 46 -11.02 6.15 -12.38
N HIS A 47 -10.75 7.45 -12.55
CA HIS A 47 -9.89 7.92 -13.60
C HIS A 47 -8.44 7.97 -13.12
N TYR A 48 -7.53 7.58 -14.00
CA TYR A 48 -6.12 7.63 -13.73
C TYR A 48 -5.65 9.03 -13.36
N THR A 49 -5.00 9.14 -12.21
CA THR A 49 -4.38 10.36 -11.73
C THR A 49 -2.88 10.15 -11.61
N LYS A 50 -2.10 11.04 -12.24
CA LYS A 50 -0.63 11.00 -12.21
C LYS A 50 -0.09 11.27 -10.81
N GLN A 51 1.06 10.69 -10.49
CA GLN A 51 1.83 11.00 -9.28
C GLN A 51 1.10 10.68 -7.96
N THR A 52 0.31 9.62 -7.96
CA THR A 52 -0.43 9.12 -6.80
C THR A 52 0.04 7.72 -6.41
N LEU A 53 -0.52 7.16 -5.35
CA LEU A 53 -0.27 5.76 -4.91
C LEU A 53 -0.48 4.72 -6.02
N ARG A 54 -1.27 5.04 -7.04
CA ARG A 54 -1.53 4.13 -8.16
C ARG A 54 -0.28 3.78 -8.95
N THR A 55 0.66 4.71 -9.02
CA THR A 55 1.92 4.57 -9.76
C THR A 55 3.17 4.83 -8.94
N ARG A 56 3.04 5.11 -7.64
CA ARG A 56 4.17 5.44 -6.78
C ARG A 56 4.11 4.71 -5.47
N CYS A 57 5.27 4.22 -5.04
CA CYS A 57 5.49 3.80 -3.66
C CYS A 57 6.74 4.48 -3.11
N ILE A 58 6.88 4.46 -1.80
CA ILE A 58 8.04 4.99 -1.08
C ILE A 58 8.73 3.82 -0.37
N ILE A 59 10.00 3.68 -0.61
CA ILE A 59 10.86 2.72 0.09
C ILE A 59 11.79 3.44 1.06
N ALA A 60 12.19 2.75 2.12
CA ALA A 60 13.19 3.24 3.06
C ALA A 60 14.59 2.98 2.52
N THR A 61 15.45 4.00 2.54
CA THR A 61 16.85 3.88 2.11
C THR A 61 17.79 4.54 3.12
N ASP A 62 19.08 4.30 2.99
CA ASP A 62 20.12 4.95 3.79
C ASP A 62 20.26 6.47 3.55
N GLN A 63 19.68 6.97 2.46
CA GLN A 63 19.59 8.40 2.14
C GLN A 63 18.22 9.01 2.51
N GLY A 64 17.34 8.24 3.16
CA GLY A 64 15.97 8.63 3.47
C GLY A 64 14.94 7.98 2.54
N PRO A 65 13.72 8.51 2.49
CA PRO A 65 12.66 7.95 1.67
C PRO A 65 12.94 8.13 0.18
N GLN A 66 12.83 7.06 -0.60
CA GLN A 66 12.97 7.06 -2.06
C GLN A 66 11.65 6.68 -2.71
N THR A 67 11.26 7.42 -3.75
CA THR A 67 10.06 7.12 -4.54
C THR A 67 10.41 6.22 -5.73
N LEU A 68 9.71 5.09 -5.87
CA LEU A 68 9.67 4.29 -7.08
C LEU A 68 8.41 4.64 -7.87
N SER A 69 8.56 4.86 -9.19
CA SER A 69 7.46 5.30 -10.04
C SER A 69 7.27 4.40 -11.24
N VAL A 70 6.05 3.86 -11.39
CA VAL A 70 5.64 3.04 -12.53
C VAL A 70 5.47 3.92 -13.76
N ASN A 71 6.04 3.50 -14.88
CA ASN A 71 5.83 4.15 -16.17
C ASN A 71 4.60 3.56 -16.86
N VAL A 72 3.69 4.45 -17.27
CA VAL A 72 2.49 4.08 -18.02
C VAL A 72 2.51 4.71 -19.41
N GLU A 73 1.80 4.10 -20.35
CA GLU A 73 1.65 4.65 -21.69
C GLU A 73 0.93 6.00 -21.66
N LYS A 74 1.33 6.90 -22.57
CA LYS A 74 0.65 8.18 -22.72
C LYS A 74 -0.71 7.96 -23.37
N GLY A 75 -1.77 8.06 -22.61
CA GLY A 75 -3.13 8.02 -23.14
C GLY A 75 -3.54 9.32 -23.83
N ASN A 76 -4.34 9.21 -24.88
CA ASN A 76 -4.88 10.35 -25.62
C ASN A 76 -6.17 10.92 -24.97
N LYS A 77 -6.69 10.31 -23.92
CA LYS A 77 -7.92 10.72 -23.22
C LYS A 77 -7.59 11.58 -22.01
N LEU A 78 -8.30 12.70 -21.84
CA LEU A 78 -8.19 13.58 -20.67
C LEU A 78 -8.54 12.86 -19.35
N LYS A 79 -9.44 11.89 -19.42
CA LYS A 79 -9.87 11.05 -18.29
C LYS A 79 -9.82 9.59 -18.74
N MET A 80 -8.72 8.90 -18.46
CA MET A 80 -8.56 7.49 -18.79
C MET A 80 -9.04 6.65 -17.61
N PRO A 81 -9.96 5.70 -17.80
CA PRO A 81 -10.32 4.75 -16.75
C PRO A 81 -9.10 3.98 -16.29
N ILE A 82 -8.96 3.74 -14.97
CA ILE A 82 -7.77 3.09 -14.40
C ILE A 82 -7.52 1.69 -14.98
N ARG A 83 -8.58 0.97 -15.36
CA ARG A 83 -8.52 -0.36 -15.98
C ARG A 83 -7.97 -0.35 -17.41
N GLU A 84 -8.01 0.80 -18.10
CA GLU A 84 -7.52 0.97 -19.49
C GLU A 84 -6.08 1.49 -19.55
N VAL A 85 -5.46 1.76 -18.41
CA VAL A 85 -4.10 2.28 -18.35
C VAL A 85 -3.10 1.14 -18.53
N HIS A 86 -2.35 1.15 -19.65
CA HIS A 86 -1.32 0.16 -19.92
C HIS A 86 0.03 0.58 -19.34
N LEU A 87 0.79 -0.42 -18.92
CA LEU A 87 2.18 -0.25 -18.50
C LEU A 87 3.05 0.09 -19.70
N SER A 88 3.98 1.01 -19.53
CA SER A 88 4.93 1.37 -20.58
C SER A 88 6.16 0.48 -20.52
N ASN A 89 6.61 0.03 -21.69
CA ASN A 89 7.88 -0.70 -21.84
C ASN A 89 9.10 0.25 -21.95
N HIS A 90 8.89 1.58 -21.89
CA HIS A 90 9.98 2.54 -21.98
C HIS A 90 10.71 2.69 -20.64
N GLY A 91 12.05 2.79 -20.72
CA GLY A 91 12.90 3.22 -19.60
C GLY A 91 13.29 2.13 -18.62
N ASP A 92 13.06 0.86 -18.94
CA ASP A 92 13.52 -0.30 -18.14
C ASP A 92 13.22 -0.19 -16.63
N TRP A 93 12.10 0.52 -16.32
CA TRP A 93 11.72 0.92 -14.96
C TRP A 93 11.54 -0.29 -14.03
N GLN A 94 11.02 -1.40 -14.53
CA GLN A 94 10.83 -2.61 -13.73
C GLN A 94 12.17 -3.15 -13.23
N ARG A 95 13.17 -3.22 -14.09
CA ARG A 95 14.53 -3.62 -13.71
C ARG A 95 15.17 -2.64 -12.73
N GLN A 96 14.95 -1.33 -12.92
CA GLN A 96 15.42 -0.30 -11.98
C GLN A 96 14.78 -0.45 -10.61
N HIS A 97 13.49 -0.78 -10.53
CA HIS A 97 12.81 -1.04 -9.27
C HIS A 97 13.38 -2.27 -8.56
N LEU A 98 13.54 -3.39 -9.28
CA LEU A 98 14.16 -4.60 -8.71
C LEU A 98 15.60 -4.35 -8.25
N TYR A 99 16.36 -3.56 -9.00
CA TYR A 99 17.71 -3.16 -8.60
C TYR A 99 17.70 -2.31 -7.32
N SER A 100 16.77 -1.35 -7.21
CA SER A 100 16.61 -0.54 -6.00
C SER A 100 16.23 -1.41 -4.81
N LEU A 101 15.30 -2.37 -4.98
CA LEU A 101 14.93 -3.29 -3.91
C LEU A 101 16.13 -4.15 -3.48
N ALA A 102 16.92 -4.69 -4.42
CA ALA A 102 18.12 -5.45 -4.10
C ALA A 102 19.16 -4.59 -3.35
N THR A 103 19.33 -3.33 -3.77
CA THR A 103 20.31 -2.42 -3.17
C THR A 103 19.96 -2.08 -1.71
N TYR A 104 18.70 -1.78 -1.43
CA TYR A 104 18.30 -1.27 -0.11
C TYR A 104 17.77 -2.35 0.85
N TYR A 105 17.28 -3.47 0.32
CA TYR A 105 16.72 -4.57 1.12
C TYR A 105 17.50 -5.88 1.01
N GLY A 106 18.53 -5.97 0.18
CA GLY A 106 19.31 -7.20 0.00
C GLY A 106 19.91 -7.76 1.31
N ASN A 107 20.11 -6.89 2.32
CA ASN A 107 20.56 -7.30 3.65
C ASN A 107 19.40 -7.45 4.66
N SER A 108 18.14 -7.28 4.25
CA SER A 108 16.99 -7.52 5.11
C SER A 108 16.80 -9.01 5.37
N PRO A 109 16.40 -9.42 6.60
CA PRO A 109 16.38 -10.82 7.01
C PRO A 109 15.56 -11.74 6.11
N PHE A 110 14.52 -11.22 5.47
CA PHE A 110 13.59 -12.02 4.67
C PHE A 110 13.59 -11.64 3.17
N TYR A 111 14.50 -10.77 2.72
CA TYR A 111 14.53 -10.33 1.32
C TYR A 111 14.68 -11.49 0.35
N GLU A 112 15.66 -12.36 0.56
CA GLU A 112 15.92 -13.51 -0.32
C GLU A 112 14.77 -14.52 -0.35
N TYR A 113 14.00 -14.58 0.72
CA TYR A 113 12.85 -15.49 0.82
C TYR A 113 11.69 -15.08 -0.09
N TYR A 114 11.44 -13.77 -0.25
CA TYR A 114 10.26 -13.26 -0.96
C TYR A 114 10.56 -12.71 -2.36
N ILE A 115 11.82 -12.34 -2.66
CA ILE A 115 12.10 -11.55 -3.86
C ILE A 115 11.86 -12.29 -5.16
N ASP A 116 12.11 -13.59 -5.23
CA ASP A 116 11.97 -14.34 -6.48
C ASP A 116 10.50 -14.50 -6.87
N ASP A 117 9.63 -14.86 -5.94
CA ASP A 117 8.19 -14.97 -6.18
C ASP A 117 7.57 -13.59 -6.48
N LEU A 118 7.99 -12.55 -5.75
CA LEU A 118 7.57 -11.18 -6.02
C LEU A 118 7.98 -10.73 -7.43
N ARG A 119 9.19 -11.07 -7.87
CA ARG A 119 9.70 -10.76 -9.22
C ARG A 119 8.84 -11.41 -10.30
N GLU A 120 8.48 -12.69 -10.14
CA GLU A 120 7.63 -13.40 -11.09
C GLU A 120 6.26 -12.72 -11.24
N VAL A 121 5.61 -12.37 -10.13
CA VAL A 121 4.33 -11.65 -10.17
C VAL A 121 4.49 -10.26 -10.78
N PHE A 122 5.54 -9.52 -10.40
CA PHE A 122 5.78 -8.17 -10.86
C PHE A 122 6.09 -8.06 -12.35
N LEU A 123 6.77 -9.05 -12.92
CA LEU A 123 7.15 -9.04 -14.34
C LEU A 123 6.11 -9.73 -15.23
N TYR A 124 5.47 -10.79 -14.74
CA TYR A 124 4.71 -11.72 -15.60
C TYR A 124 3.32 -12.07 -15.07
N GLY A 125 3.02 -11.80 -13.81
CA GLY A 125 1.79 -12.23 -13.14
C GLY A 125 0.55 -11.35 -13.41
N HIS A 126 0.55 -10.53 -14.48
CA HIS A 126 -0.52 -9.57 -14.75
C HIS A 126 -0.79 -9.40 -16.26
N ASP A 127 -1.89 -8.74 -16.59
CA ASP A 127 -2.40 -8.53 -17.95
C ASP A 127 -1.76 -7.35 -18.72
N GLY A 128 -0.73 -6.71 -18.17
CA GLY A 128 -0.07 -5.53 -18.75
C GLY A 128 -0.78 -4.21 -18.46
N THR A 129 -1.88 -4.22 -17.71
CA THR A 129 -2.53 -3.00 -17.23
C THR A 129 -2.01 -2.57 -15.86
N LEU A 130 -2.09 -1.27 -15.56
CA LEU A 130 -1.74 -0.73 -14.24
C LEU A 130 -2.64 -1.33 -13.14
N PHE A 131 -3.94 -1.47 -13.43
CA PHE A 131 -4.89 -2.07 -12.51
C PHE A 131 -4.55 -3.53 -12.24
N GLY A 132 -4.35 -4.33 -13.29
CA GLY A 132 -4.03 -5.76 -13.17
C GLY A 132 -2.74 -6.01 -12.41
N MET A 133 -1.69 -5.24 -12.71
CA MET A 133 -0.41 -5.36 -11.98
C MET A 133 -0.58 -5.05 -10.49
N ASN A 134 -1.21 -3.92 -10.15
CA ASN A 134 -1.40 -3.54 -8.75
C ASN A 134 -2.21 -4.57 -7.97
N GLU A 135 -3.26 -5.13 -8.59
CA GLU A 135 -4.08 -6.17 -7.95
C GLU A 135 -3.35 -7.50 -7.79
N ALA A 136 -2.57 -7.92 -8.80
CA ALA A 136 -1.75 -9.12 -8.70
C ALA A 136 -0.72 -8.99 -7.56
N LEU A 137 -0.06 -7.84 -7.47
CA LEU A 137 0.90 -7.54 -6.39
C LEU A 137 0.22 -7.49 -5.02
N ARG A 138 -0.94 -6.83 -4.89
CA ARG A 138 -1.70 -6.78 -3.64
C ARG A 138 -2.09 -8.19 -3.16
N GLN A 139 -2.63 -9.00 -4.05
CA GLN A 139 -3.02 -10.38 -3.74
C GLN A 139 -1.83 -11.23 -3.31
N HIS A 140 -0.72 -11.11 -4.04
CA HIS A 140 0.51 -11.80 -3.68
C HIS A 140 1.00 -11.41 -2.29
N ILE A 141 1.14 -10.11 -2.02
CA ILE A 141 1.64 -9.60 -0.73
C ILE A 141 0.72 -10.00 0.44
N CYS A 142 -0.61 -9.92 0.28
CA CYS A 142 -1.54 -10.36 1.32
C CYS A 142 -1.34 -11.84 1.66
N ARG A 143 -1.11 -12.69 0.65
CA ARG A 143 -0.84 -14.12 0.83
C ARG A 143 0.49 -14.35 1.54
N GLU A 144 1.55 -13.62 1.17
CA GLU A 144 2.86 -13.73 1.82
C GLU A 144 2.84 -13.27 3.29
N ILE A 145 2.02 -12.26 3.63
CA ILE A 145 1.81 -11.83 5.01
C ILE A 145 0.92 -12.81 5.78
N GLY A 146 0.14 -13.66 5.09
CA GLY A 146 -0.68 -14.69 5.70
C GLY A 146 -2.13 -14.29 6.00
N PHE A 147 -2.73 -13.36 5.23
CA PHE A 147 -4.14 -13.03 5.33
C PHE A 147 -4.81 -12.85 3.98
N GLU A 148 -6.12 -13.06 3.93
CA GLU A 148 -6.94 -12.91 2.74
C GLU A 148 -8.07 -11.91 3.02
N PRO A 149 -7.97 -10.65 2.55
CA PRO A 149 -9.01 -9.66 2.77
C PRO A 149 -10.24 -9.96 1.91
N LYS A 150 -11.43 -9.70 2.44
CA LYS A 150 -12.68 -9.75 1.66
C LYS A 150 -12.75 -8.52 0.77
N ILE A 151 -12.45 -8.70 -0.51
CA ILE A 151 -12.40 -7.61 -1.49
C ILE A 151 -13.63 -7.67 -2.41
N ARG A 152 -14.22 -6.50 -2.65
CA ARG A 152 -15.16 -6.22 -3.71
C ARG A 152 -14.64 -5.08 -4.58
N TYR A 153 -14.89 -5.12 -5.85
CA TYR A 153 -14.55 -4.00 -6.75
C TYR A 153 -15.79 -3.11 -6.94
N SER A 154 -15.59 -1.80 -7.00
CA SER A 154 -16.68 -0.89 -7.29
C SER A 154 -17.29 -1.21 -8.67
N GLU A 155 -18.62 -1.17 -8.77
CA GLU A 155 -19.36 -1.36 -10.04
C GLU A 155 -19.49 -0.05 -10.82
N GLN A 156 -19.43 1.06 -10.11
CA GLN A 156 -19.45 2.42 -10.65
C GLN A 156 -18.50 3.29 -9.84
N TRP A 157 -18.17 4.46 -10.38
CA TRP A 157 -17.31 5.40 -9.67
C TRP A 157 -17.94 5.87 -8.35
N MET A 158 -17.24 5.65 -7.25
CA MET A 158 -17.69 5.94 -5.89
C MET A 158 -17.13 7.26 -5.33
N GLY A 159 -16.42 8.02 -6.14
CA GLY A 159 -15.74 9.24 -5.73
C GLY A 159 -14.22 9.09 -5.67
N THR A 160 -13.52 10.21 -5.57
CA THR A 160 -12.06 10.20 -5.47
C THR A 160 -11.67 9.83 -4.05
N LEU A 161 -11.05 8.69 -3.90
CA LEU A 161 -10.48 8.25 -2.62
C LEU A 161 -8.98 8.41 -2.73
N ASP A 162 -8.46 9.32 -1.97
CA ASP A 162 -7.01 9.49 -1.87
C ASP A 162 -6.57 9.07 -0.49
N CYS A 163 -5.67 8.09 -0.45
CA CYS A 163 -4.98 7.74 0.78
C CYS A 163 -3.99 8.85 1.11
N ILE A 164 -4.20 9.54 2.20
CA ILE A 164 -3.20 10.43 2.78
C ILE A 164 -2.27 9.53 3.58
N THR A 165 -1.02 9.43 3.14
CA THR A 165 0.00 8.87 4.01
C THR A 165 0.36 9.89 5.09
N PRO A 166 0.70 9.47 6.32
CA PRO A 166 1.10 10.37 7.41
C PRO A 166 2.23 11.35 7.03
N ASN A 167 3.01 11.00 6.03
CA ASN A 167 4.18 11.78 5.58
C ASN A 167 3.85 12.86 4.54
N GLY A 168 2.59 13.04 4.13
CA GLY A 168 2.20 14.08 3.17
C GLY A 168 2.85 13.97 1.78
N LEU A 169 3.49 12.83 1.47
CA LEU A 169 4.27 12.62 0.25
C LEU A 169 3.42 12.38 -0.99
N PHE A 170 2.12 12.11 -0.79
CA PHE A 170 1.17 11.95 -1.89
C PHE A 170 0.10 13.03 -1.79
N ARG A 171 0.01 13.81 -2.84
CA ARG A 171 -0.99 14.86 -2.97
C ARG A 171 -2.37 14.23 -3.10
N SER A 172 -3.30 14.65 -2.25
CA SER A 172 -4.68 14.20 -2.28
C SER A 172 -5.62 15.39 -2.18
N ASP A 173 -6.60 15.42 -3.06
CA ASP A 173 -7.68 16.42 -3.07
C ASP A 173 -9.00 15.82 -2.54
N ALA A 174 -8.95 14.68 -1.85
CA ALA A 174 -10.12 13.92 -1.40
C ALA A 174 -10.22 13.78 0.12
N PRO A 175 -11.42 13.51 0.64
CA PRO A 175 -11.63 13.31 2.07
C PRO A 175 -10.78 12.16 2.59
N SER A 176 -10.01 12.44 3.62
CA SER A 176 -9.07 11.52 4.24
C SER A 176 -9.76 10.24 4.73
N LEU A 177 -9.27 9.09 4.29
CA LEU A 177 -9.47 7.86 5.04
C LEU A 177 -8.87 8.03 6.44
N PRO A 178 -9.42 7.36 7.47
CA PRO A 178 -8.89 7.42 8.83
C PRO A 178 -7.45 6.92 8.97
N LEU A 179 -6.79 6.56 7.86
CA LEU A 179 -5.39 6.17 7.77
C LEU A 179 -4.43 7.20 8.37
N GLY A 180 -4.71 8.49 8.26
CA GLY A 180 -3.87 9.55 8.85
C GLY A 180 -3.86 9.57 10.38
N SER A 181 -4.76 8.84 11.04
CA SER A 181 -4.79 8.66 12.50
C SER A 181 -4.14 7.35 12.96
N MET A 182 -3.82 6.42 12.04
CA MET A 182 -3.19 5.16 12.38
C MET A 182 -1.73 5.39 12.77
N LYS A 183 -1.38 4.97 13.98
CA LYS A 183 -0.03 5.04 14.49
C LYS A 183 0.71 3.77 14.11
N ILE A 184 1.70 3.88 13.23
CA ILE A 184 2.55 2.76 12.86
C ILE A 184 3.58 2.55 13.99
N PRO A 185 3.53 1.43 14.72
CA PRO A 185 4.53 1.14 15.74
C PRO A 185 5.88 0.89 15.07
N PRO A 186 6.99 1.32 15.69
CA PRO A 186 8.31 0.98 15.18
C PRO A 186 8.50 -0.53 15.09
N TYR A 187 9.07 -0.97 13.97
CA TYR A 187 9.54 -2.34 13.72
C TYR A 187 10.98 -2.29 13.21
N TYR A 188 11.63 -3.43 13.11
CA TYR A 188 12.99 -3.50 12.60
C TYR A 188 13.05 -3.04 11.15
N GLN A 189 13.92 -2.08 10.84
CA GLN A 189 14.25 -1.62 9.49
C GLN A 189 15.76 -1.65 9.31
N VAL A 190 16.21 -2.18 8.16
CA VAL A 190 17.65 -2.19 7.83
C VAL A 190 18.14 -0.78 7.50
N ALA A 191 17.28 0.09 7.01
CA ALA A 191 17.65 1.43 6.59
C ALA A 191 18.21 2.29 7.74
N CYS A 192 19.40 2.84 7.52
CA CYS A 192 20.09 3.73 8.46
C CYS A 192 20.39 5.05 7.77
N VAL A 193 19.65 6.11 8.06
CA VAL A 193 19.87 7.44 7.47
C VAL A 193 21.06 8.14 8.13
N GLY A 194 22.08 8.49 7.32
CA GLY A 194 23.28 9.19 7.82
C GLY A 194 24.01 8.44 8.93
N GLY A 195 24.01 7.11 8.92
CA GLY A 195 24.63 6.24 9.94
C GLY A 195 23.84 6.15 11.25
N ARG A 196 22.62 6.68 11.30
CA ARG A 196 21.71 6.54 12.45
C ARG A 196 20.48 5.75 12.04
N GLN A 197 20.11 4.79 12.89
CA GLN A 197 18.86 4.07 12.72
C GLN A 197 17.69 5.02 13.03
N GLN A 198 16.98 5.44 11.99
CA GLN A 198 15.80 6.29 12.11
C GLN A 198 14.64 5.56 11.47
N PHE A 199 13.62 5.23 12.26
CA PHE A 199 12.42 4.58 11.76
C PHE A 199 11.65 5.49 10.80
N MET A 200 11.40 5.00 9.60
CA MET A 200 10.56 5.64 8.59
C MET A 200 9.20 4.98 8.60
N ALA A 201 8.23 5.62 9.25
CA ALA A 201 6.87 5.10 9.33
C ALA A 201 6.16 5.14 7.96
N ASP A 202 5.27 4.18 7.75
CA ASP A 202 4.31 4.15 6.64
C ASP A 202 4.93 4.24 5.24
N VAL A 203 6.10 3.65 5.07
CA VAL A 203 6.67 3.35 3.76
C VAL A 203 5.97 2.15 3.12
N SER A 204 6.38 1.75 1.93
CA SER A 204 5.86 0.57 1.23
C SER A 204 5.78 -0.65 2.14
N ILE A 205 4.74 -1.46 1.97
CA ILE A 205 4.57 -2.76 2.65
C ILE A 205 5.76 -3.70 2.43
N LEU A 206 6.51 -3.52 1.33
CA LEU A 206 7.72 -4.29 1.07
C LEU A 206 8.78 -4.12 2.17
N ASP A 207 8.86 -2.91 2.74
CA ASP A 207 9.75 -2.65 3.87
C ASP A 207 9.39 -3.51 5.08
N LEU A 208 8.10 -3.59 5.41
CA LEU A 208 7.62 -4.46 6.48
C LEU A 208 7.87 -5.93 6.16
N LEU A 209 7.51 -6.38 4.96
CA LEU A 209 7.64 -7.78 4.54
C LEU A 209 9.09 -8.26 4.56
N PHE A 210 10.02 -7.48 3.97
CA PHE A 210 11.43 -7.87 3.90
C PHE A 210 12.15 -7.82 5.25
N ASN A 211 11.72 -6.96 6.16
CA ASN A 211 12.34 -6.84 7.48
C ASN A 211 11.71 -7.74 8.56
N MET A 212 10.39 -7.99 8.50
CA MET A 212 9.66 -8.72 9.53
C MET A 212 9.17 -10.09 9.08
N GLY A 213 9.12 -10.35 7.76
CA GLY A 213 8.67 -11.63 7.23
C GLY A 213 7.31 -12.05 7.76
N PRO A 214 7.17 -13.29 8.29
CA PRO A 214 5.91 -13.79 8.83
C PRO A 214 5.35 -12.97 10.01
N GLU A 215 6.19 -12.21 10.71
CA GLU A 215 5.75 -11.35 11.81
C GLU A 215 5.08 -10.05 11.34
N SER A 216 5.07 -9.78 10.03
CA SER A 216 4.40 -8.63 9.43
C SER A 216 2.93 -8.53 9.85
N ILE A 217 2.23 -9.66 9.95
CA ILE A 217 0.84 -9.71 10.38
C ILE A 217 0.64 -9.18 11.81
N LEU A 218 1.59 -9.41 12.71
CA LEU A 218 1.53 -8.93 14.10
C LEU A 218 1.64 -7.41 14.17
N ILE A 219 2.39 -6.80 13.24
CA ILE A 219 2.49 -5.35 13.13
C ILE A 219 1.17 -4.77 12.63
N LEU A 220 0.56 -5.36 11.59
CA LEU A 220 -0.76 -4.95 11.10
C LEU A 220 -1.81 -5.05 12.21
N GLU A 221 -1.81 -6.13 12.98
CA GLU A 221 -2.70 -6.33 14.12
C GLU A 221 -2.53 -5.23 15.20
N LYS A 222 -1.28 -4.87 15.54
CA LYS A 222 -1.00 -3.80 16.50
C LYS A 222 -1.50 -2.44 16.02
N ILE A 223 -1.35 -2.13 14.72
CA ILE A 223 -1.85 -0.89 14.12
C ILE A 223 -3.37 -0.81 14.28
N VAL A 224 -4.07 -1.89 13.96
CA VAL A 224 -5.55 -1.96 14.03
C VAL A 224 -6.05 -1.85 15.46
N LYS A 225 -5.40 -2.51 16.41
CA LYS A 225 -5.78 -2.45 17.84
C LYS A 225 -5.46 -1.12 18.51
N GLY A 226 -4.73 -0.23 17.83
CA GLY A 226 -4.40 1.10 18.38
C GLY A 226 -3.49 1.04 19.60
N THR A 227 -2.75 -0.05 19.79
CA THR A 227 -1.86 -0.20 20.94
C THR A 227 -0.68 0.75 20.81
N SER A 228 -0.66 1.73 21.70
CA SER A 228 0.41 2.68 22.01
C SER A 228 1.67 1.97 22.51
#